data_0ed143423ddd109db431c98972597997
#
_entry.id   0ed143423ddd109db431c98972597997
#
_cell.length_a   1.000
_cell.length_b   1.000
_cell.length_c   1.000
_cell.angle_alpha   90.00
_cell.angle_beta   90.00
_cell.angle_gamma   90.00
#
_symmetry.space_group_name_H-M   'P 1'
#
loop_
_entity.id
_entity.type
_entity.pdbx_description
1 polymer ?
#
loop_
_entity_poly.entity_id
_entity_poly.type
_entity_poly.pdbx_seq_one_letter_code
_entity_poly.pdbx_strand_id
1 'polypeptide(L)'
;RLTWINKYGTWDYYNFNKKSVRTLISDRVQYTQLEGTWNESKFKLHDHLGGTKMYRNKVSENISINTDYITETEASWLSDLFMSTDVYIVNRRSPDSGDEGYNRKYITPVILTTSDYIKKTVANDKLIQYNIELTVSRNRQTMKV
;
A
#
# COMPACT_ATOMS: atom_id res chain seq x y z
N ARG A 1 -11.96 -5.33 -3.03
CA ARG A 1 -12.48 -4.60 -4.19
C ARG A 1 -11.60 -3.39 -4.44
N LEU A 2 -11.23 -3.18 -5.70
CA LEU A 2 -10.59 -1.95 -6.16
C LEU A 2 -11.63 -1.12 -6.90
N THR A 3 -11.61 0.20 -6.71
CA THR A 3 -12.49 1.13 -7.41
C THR A 3 -11.66 2.30 -7.94
N TRP A 4 -12.05 2.82 -9.11
CA TRP A 4 -11.35 3.92 -9.80
C TRP A 4 -12.34 4.77 -10.60
N ILE A 5 -11.91 5.97 -10.98
CA ILE A 5 -12.68 6.81 -11.89
C ILE A 5 -12.34 6.40 -13.33
N ASN A 6 -13.36 6.07 -14.11
CA ASN A 6 -13.21 5.76 -15.53
C ASN A 6 -13.14 7.03 -16.38
N LYS A 7 -12.86 6.87 -17.69
CA LYS A 7 -12.79 7.97 -18.67
C LYS A 7 -14.06 8.80 -18.82
N TYR A 8 -15.20 8.31 -18.34
CA TYR A 8 -16.49 9.03 -18.38
C TYR A 8 -16.79 9.78 -17.08
N GLY A 9 -15.89 9.72 -16.09
CA GLY A 9 -16.07 10.36 -14.79
C GLY A 9 -16.96 9.60 -13.81
N THR A 10 -17.26 8.34 -14.09
CA THR A 10 -18.01 7.46 -13.18
C THR A 10 -17.10 6.47 -12.46
N TRP A 11 -17.58 5.94 -11.34
CA TRP A 11 -16.83 4.97 -10.55
C TRP A 11 -17.04 3.57 -11.07
N ASP A 12 -15.95 2.94 -11.49
CA ASP A 12 -15.90 1.52 -11.81
C ASP A 12 -15.25 0.74 -10.68
N TYR A 13 -15.49 -0.57 -10.65
CA TYR A 13 -14.89 -1.44 -9.66
C TYR A 13 -14.64 -2.85 -10.18
N TYR A 14 -13.60 -3.47 -9.64
CA TYR A 14 -13.29 -4.88 -9.90
C TYR A 14 -12.97 -5.62 -8.60
N ASN A 15 -13.44 -6.87 -8.48
CA ASN A 15 -13.16 -7.73 -7.35
C ASN A 15 -11.99 -8.67 -7.68
N PHE A 16 -10.86 -8.45 -7.03
CA PHE A 16 -9.72 -9.34 -7.15
C PHE A 16 -9.90 -10.50 -6.17
N ASN A 17 -10.32 -11.66 -6.69
CA ASN A 17 -10.61 -12.86 -5.89
C ASN A 17 -9.40 -13.78 -5.74
N LYS A 18 -8.35 -13.57 -6.52
CA LYS A 18 -7.11 -14.32 -6.43
C LYS A 18 -6.26 -13.89 -5.24
N LYS A 19 -5.23 -14.67 -4.95
CA LYS A 19 -4.28 -14.38 -3.87
C LYS A 19 -3.70 -12.97 -4.01
N SER A 20 -3.79 -12.21 -2.94
CA SER A 20 -3.08 -10.94 -2.77
C SER A 20 -1.90 -11.10 -1.83
N VAL A 21 -0.80 -10.44 -2.14
CA VAL A 21 0.40 -10.39 -1.28
C VAL A 21 0.58 -8.98 -0.79
N ARG A 22 0.75 -8.81 0.54
CA ARG A 22 1.05 -7.51 1.16
C ARG A 22 2.46 -7.53 1.70
N THR A 23 3.26 -6.55 1.31
CA THR A 23 4.64 -6.38 1.72
C THR A 23 4.80 -5.06 2.43
N LEU A 24 5.36 -5.08 3.64
CA LEU A 24 5.72 -3.88 4.38
C LEU A 24 7.20 -3.59 4.14
N ILE A 25 7.48 -2.42 3.58
CA ILE A 25 8.83 -1.93 3.34
C ILE A 25 9.14 -0.86 4.38
N SER A 26 10.23 -1.03 5.12
CA SER A 26 10.67 -0.12 6.18
C SER A 26 11.95 0.58 5.74
N ASP A 27 11.89 1.89 5.60
CA ASP A 27 13.04 2.77 5.37
C ASP A 27 13.46 3.39 6.71
N ARG A 28 14.69 3.08 7.14
CA ARG A 28 15.21 3.39 8.47
C ARG A 28 16.42 4.29 8.39
N VAL A 29 16.35 5.42 9.05
CA VAL A 29 17.48 6.33 9.21
C VAL A 29 18.02 6.19 10.62
N GLN A 30 19.34 5.96 10.73
CA GLN A 30 20.04 5.73 11.98
C GLN A 30 20.96 6.91 12.31
N TYR A 31 21.25 7.07 13.59
CA TYR A 31 22.25 7.99 14.10
C TYR A 31 23.00 7.36 15.26
N THR A 32 24.24 7.79 15.48
CA THR A 32 25.02 7.38 16.65
C THR A 32 24.85 8.40 17.76
N GLN A 33 24.37 7.96 18.90
CA GLN A 33 24.19 8.80 20.07
C GLN A 33 25.52 8.89 20.85
N LEU A 34 25.82 10.08 21.39
CA LEU A 34 26.95 10.25 22.32
C LEU A 34 26.71 9.43 23.59
N GLU A 35 27.79 8.79 24.06
CA GLU A 35 27.78 8.01 25.28
C GLU A 35 28.09 8.91 26.47
N GLY A 36 27.41 8.63 27.59
CA GLY A 36 27.71 9.26 28.87
C GLY A 36 27.18 10.69 29.06
N THR A 37 27.52 11.26 30.21
CA THR A 37 27.06 12.58 30.62
C THR A 37 28.23 13.59 30.53
N TRP A 38 28.22 14.40 29.48
CA TRP A 38 29.30 15.35 29.17
C TRP A 38 29.18 16.70 29.91
N ASN A 39 28.00 17.02 30.44
CA ASN A 39 27.69 18.29 31.10
C ASN A 39 27.71 18.21 32.63
N GLU A 40 28.04 17.06 33.21
CA GLU A 40 28.12 16.85 34.63
C GLU A 40 29.57 16.93 35.11
N SER A 41 29.78 17.29 36.40
CA SER A 41 31.12 17.38 37.00
C SER A 41 31.88 16.04 37.04
N LYS A 42 31.17 14.93 36.90
CA LYS A 42 31.72 13.58 36.76
C LYS A 42 31.08 12.87 35.56
N PHE A 43 31.95 12.35 34.70
CA PHE A 43 31.49 11.50 33.59
C PHE A 43 30.86 10.22 34.14
N LYS A 44 29.63 9.96 33.76
CA LYS A 44 28.92 8.70 34.06
C LYS A 44 28.49 8.02 32.75
N LEU A 45 28.81 6.77 32.62
CA LEU A 45 28.34 5.93 31.54
C LEU A 45 27.02 5.28 31.96
N HIS A 46 26.02 5.36 31.11
CA HIS A 46 24.74 4.72 31.34
C HIS A 46 24.49 3.72 30.19
N ASP A 47 24.17 2.49 30.51
CA ASP A 47 23.97 1.39 29.52
C ASP A 47 22.88 1.67 28.50
N HIS A 48 21.91 2.50 28.83
CA HIS A 48 20.81 2.86 27.93
C HIS A 48 21.12 4.07 27.02
N LEU A 49 22.23 4.76 27.24
CA LEU A 49 22.73 5.87 26.44
C LEU A 49 23.84 5.38 25.52
N GLY A 50 23.93 5.96 24.34
CA GLY A 50 24.97 5.61 23.37
C GLY A 50 24.53 4.58 22.35
N GLY A 51 25.46 4.19 21.48
CA GLY A 51 25.25 3.28 20.37
C GLY A 51 24.42 3.85 19.24
N THR A 52 24.08 3.00 18.31
CA THR A 52 23.29 3.37 17.12
C THR A 52 21.81 3.26 17.41
N LYS A 53 21.08 4.35 17.21
CA LYS A 53 19.63 4.45 17.41
C LYS A 53 18.92 4.86 16.14
N MET A 54 17.65 4.53 16.02
CA MET A 54 16.82 4.96 14.90
C MET A 54 16.29 6.38 15.15
N TYR A 55 16.56 7.27 14.18
CA TYR A 55 16.01 8.61 14.12
C TYR A 55 14.61 8.62 13.49
N ARG A 56 14.46 7.89 12.38
CA ARG A 56 13.21 7.82 11.62
C ARG A 56 13.01 6.41 11.08
N ASN A 57 11.76 5.95 11.13
CA ASN A 57 11.31 4.75 10.45
C ASN A 57 10.06 5.09 9.63
N LYS A 58 10.18 5.03 8.30
CA LYS A 58 9.06 5.23 7.38
C LYS A 58 8.66 3.86 6.84
N VAL A 59 7.41 3.48 7.07
CA VAL A 59 6.88 2.19 6.60
C VAL A 59 5.88 2.45 5.49
N SER A 60 6.10 1.86 4.33
CA SER A 60 5.17 1.80 3.21
C SER A 60 4.62 0.38 3.04
N GLU A 61 3.38 0.28 2.60
CA GLU A 61 2.71 -0.99 2.36
C GLU A 61 2.46 -1.15 0.86
N ASN A 62 3.08 -2.16 0.26
CA ASN A 62 2.86 -2.54 -1.13
C ASN A 62 1.93 -3.76 -1.19
N ILE A 63 1.02 -3.75 -2.14
CA ILE A 63 0.03 -4.80 -2.34
C ILE A 63 0.13 -5.26 -3.79
N SER A 64 0.44 -6.54 -3.98
CA SER A 64 0.38 -7.20 -5.29
C SER A 64 -0.92 -8.01 -5.38
N ILE A 65 -1.69 -7.75 -6.43
CA ILE A 65 -2.98 -8.39 -6.70
C ILE A 65 -3.00 -8.94 -8.12
N ASN A 66 -3.72 -10.05 -8.30
CA ASN A 66 -3.89 -10.68 -9.60
C ASN A 66 -5.35 -10.65 -10.01
N THR A 67 -5.60 -10.39 -11.29
CA THR A 67 -6.94 -10.56 -11.85
C THR A 67 -7.31 -12.03 -11.96
N ASP A 68 -8.58 -12.32 -12.07
CA ASP A 68 -9.05 -13.59 -12.62
C ASP A 68 -8.66 -13.69 -14.10
N TYR A 69 -8.96 -14.83 -14.70
CA TYR A 69 -8.89 -14.95 -16.15
C TYR A 69 -10.00 -14.11 -16.76
N ILE A 70 -9.61 -13.14 -17.56
CA ILE A 70 -10.51 -12.16 -18.15
C ILE A 70 -10.48 -12.25 -19.67
N THR A 71 -11.54 -11.78 -20.28
CA THR A 71 -11.67 -11.66 -21.73
C THR A 71 -10.90 -10.45 -22.27
N GLU A 72 -10.65 -10.39 -23.57
CA GLU A 72 -9.99 -9.24 -24.21
C GLU A 72 -10.80 -7.94 -24.05
N THR A 73 -12.13 -8.03 -24.04
CA THR A 73 -13.03 -6.89 -23.81
C THR A 73 -12.90 -6.36 -22.37
N GLU A 74 -12.88 -7.26 -21.39
CA GLU A 74 -12.68 -6.90 -19.99
C GLU A 74 -11.27 -6.35 -19.75
N ALA A 75 -10.26 -6.90 -20.43
CA ALA A 75 -8.90 -6.35 -20.39
C ALA A 75 -8.86 -4.92 -20.94
N SER A 76 -9.54 -4.65 -22.05
CA SER A 76 -9.64 -3.29 -22.61
C SER A 76 -10.33 -2.33 -21.65
N TRP A 77 -11.39 -2.76 -20.96
CA TRP A 77 -12.04 -1.96 -19.91
C TRP A 77 -11.13 -1.73 -18.70
N LEU A 78 -10.37 -2.75 -18.27
CA LEU A 78 -9.43 -2.62 -17.15
C LEU A 78 -8.31 -1.62 -17.44
N SER A 79 -8.05 -1.29 -18.70
CA SER A 79 -7.06 -0.26 -19.05
C SER A 79 -7.41 1.12 -18.48
N ASP A 80 -8.69 1.41 -18.24
CA ASP A 80 -9.13 2.67 -17.63
C ASP A 80 -8.60 2.82 -16.19
N LEU A 81 -8.34 1.71 -15.47
CA LEU A 81 -7.68 1.72 -14.16
C LEU A 81 -6.27 2.35 -14.25
N PHE A 82 -5.51 2.03 -15.30
CA PHE A 82 -4.15 2.55 -15.47
C PHE A 82 -4.11 4.02 -15.87
N MET A 83 -5.20 4.53 -16.41
CA MET A 83 -5.34 5.94 -16.77
C MET A 83 -5.96 6.77 -15.63
N SER A 84 -6.51 6.12 -14.61
CA SER A 84 -7.18 6.78 -13.50
C SER A 84 -6.20 7.44 -12.55
N THR A 85 -6.52 8.67 -12.14
CA THR A 85 -5.80 9.41 -11.10
C THR A 85 -6.21 9.02 -9.69
N ASP A 86 -7.45 8.53 -9.54
CA ASP A 86 -8.06 8.24 -8.25
C ASP A 86 -8.40 6.76 -8.13
N VAL A 87 -7.64 6.07 -7.31
CA VAL A 87 -7.78 4.63 -7.08
C VAL A 87 -7.91 4.34 -5.59
N TYR A 88 -8.91 3.55 -5.22
CA TYR A 88 -9.18 3.20 -3.82
C TYR A 88 -9.40 1.70 -3.65
N ILE A 89 -8.93 1.18 -2.53
CA ILE A 89 -9.32 -0.15 -2.04
C ILE A 89 -10.53 0.01 -1.15
N VAL A 90 -11.62 -0.69 -1.51
CA VAL A 90 -12.84 -0.77 -0.71
C VAL A 90 -12.87 -2.12 -0.01
N ASN A 91 -12.75 -2.12 1.30
CA ASN A 91 -12.83 -3.32 2.14
C ASN A 91 -14.29 -3.60 2.54
N ARG A 92 -14.58 -4.85 2.88
CA ARG A 92 -15.87 -5.20 3.45
C ARG A 92 -15.97 -4.61 4.86
N ARG A 93 -17.08 -3.97 5.17
CA ARG A 93 -17.41 -3.56 6.55
C ARG A 93 -17.56 -4.84 7.39
N SER A 94 -16.83 -4.93 8.50
CA SER A 94 -17.09 -5.98 9.50
C SER A 94 -18.37 -5.61 10.26
N PRO A 95 -19.37 -6.50 10.32
CA PRO A 95 -20.60 -6.22 11.09
C PRO A 95 -20.35 -6.22 12.61
N ASP A 96 -19.24 -6.81 13.07
CA ASP A 96 -18.96 -6.98 14.50
C ASP A 96 -18.20 -5.82 15.16
N SER A 97 -17.77 -4.82 14.41
CA SER A 97 -17.26 -3.61 15.03
C SER A 97 -18.47 -2.76 15.46
N GLY A 98 -18.83 -2.86 16.74
CA GLY A 98 -19.88 -2.03 17.39
C GLY A 98 -19.62 -0.52 17.37
N ASP A 99 -18.79 -0.08 16.48
CA ASP A 99 -18.45 1.31 16.20
C ASP A 99 -19.38 1.81 15.09
N GLU A 100 -20.54 2.31 15.50
CA GLU A 100 -21.57 2.86 14.60
C GLU A 100 -21.11 4.11 13.82
N GLY A 101 -19.96 4.62 14.13
CA GLY A 101 -19.45 5.83 13.53
C GLY A 101 -18.08 5.63 12.89
N TYR A 102 -17.98 5.70 11.59
CA TYR A 102 -16.76 6.05 10.89
C TYR A 102 -15.65 5.00 10.90
N ASN A 103 -15.92 3.84 10.34
CA ASN A 103 -14.83 2.91 10.04
C ASN A 103 -13.94 3.49 8.92
N ARG A 104 -13.01 4.38 9.32
CA ARG A 104 -12.08 5.10 8.44
C ARG A 104 -11.17 4.16 7.61
N LYS A 105 -11.24 2.86 7.88
CA LYS A 105 -10.48 1.82 7.16
C LYS A 105 -11.28 1.17 6.02
N TYR A 106 -12.52 1.59 5.81
CA TYR A 106 -13.36 1.01 4.76
C TYR A 106 -12.85 1.37 3.36
N ILE A 107 -12.44 2.61 3.17
CA ILE A 107 -11.89 3.12 1.91
C ILE A 107 -10.43 3.53 2.16
N THR A 108 -9.52 2.93 1.39
CA THR A 108 -8.08 3.22 1.49
C THR A 108 -7.57 3.73 0.16
N PRO A 109 -7.04 4.96 0.09
CA PRO A 109 -6.44 5.48 -1.12
C PRO A 109 -5.14 4.73 -1.43
N VAL A 110 -4.95 4.37 -2.69
CA VAL A 110 -3.76 3.66 -3.17
C VAL A 110 -3.21 4.32 -4.42
N ILE A 111 -1.92 4.14 -4.63
CA ILE A 111 -1.23 4.59 -5.83
C ILE A 111 -0.86 3.35 -6.64
N LEU A 112 -1.15 3.38 -7.92
CA LEU A 112 -0.74 2.33 -8.84
C LEU A 112 0.78 2.42 -9.04
N THR A 113 1.48 1.35 -8.73
CA THR A 113 2.94 1.26 -8.90
C THR A 113 3.31 0.65 -10.24
N THR A 114 2.44 -0.23 -10.77
CA THR A 114 2.60 -0.78 -12.11
C THR A 114 2.44 0.33 -13.14
N SER A 115 3.52 0.64 -13.86
CA SER A 115 3.54 1.70 -14.88
C SER A 115 3.11 1.21 -16.25
N ASP A 116 3.28 -0.08 -16.53
CA ASP A 116 3.10 -0.64 -17.85
C ASP A 116 1.83 -1.47 -17.96
N TYR A 117 0.99 -1.11 -18.90
CA TYR A 117 -0.16 -1.90 -19.29
C TYR A 117 0.10 -2.55 -20.66
N ILE A 118 0.36 -3.84 -20.65
CA ILE A 118 0.59 -4.61 -21.87
C ILE A 118 -0.75 -5.14 -22.37
N LYS A 119 -1.21 -4.65 -23.52
CA LYS A 119 -2.41 -5.16 -24.16
C LYS A 119 -2.14 -6.58 -24.68
N LYS A 120 -2.77 -7.57 -24.06
CA LYS A 120 -2.69 -8.97 -24.48
C LYS A 120 -3.84 -9.28 -25.41
N THR A 121 -3.53 -9.91 -26.53
CA THR A 121 -4.54 -10.45 -27.46
C THR A 121 -4.69 -11.95 -27.23
N VAL A 122 -5.90 -12.44 -27.43
CA VAL A 122 -6.20 -13.86 -27.33
C VAL A 122 -5.54 -14.60 -28.52
N ALA A 123 -4.36 -15.18 -28.24
CA ALA A 123 -3.82 -16.23 -29.12
C ALA A 123 -4.51 -17.57 -28.77
N ASN A 124 -3.83 -18.68 -28.76
CA ASN A 124 -4.44 -20.01 -28.61
C ASN A 124 -5.07 -20.34 -27.25
N ASP A 125 -4.72 -19.62 -26.16
CA ASP A 125 -5.06 -20.06 -24.79
C ASP A 125 -6.25 -19.36 -24.14
N LYS A 126 -6.80 -18.31 -24.74
CA LYS A 126 -7.98 -17.54 -24.26
C LYS A 126 -7.91 -17.04 -22.79
N LEU A 127 -6.77 -17.11 -22.14
CA LEU A 127 -6.60 -16.80 -20.73
C LEU A 127 -5.70 -15.59 -20.55
N ILE A 128 -6.30 -14.44 -20.25
CA ILE A 128 -5.58 -13.19 -19.98
C ILE A 128 -5.61 -12.96 -18.48
N GLN A 129 -4.45 -12.75 -17.87
CA GLN A 129 -4.31 -12.41 -16.47
C GLN A 129 -3.32 -11.25 -16.32
N TYR A 130 -3.63 -10.33 -15.42
CA TYR A 130 -2.77 -9.21 -15.05
C TYR A 130 -2.37 -9.28 -13.59
N ASN A 131 -1.12 -8.97 -13.33
CA ASN A 131 -0.61 -8.65 -11.99
C ASN A 131 -0.56 -7.13 -11.87
N ILE A 132 -1.09 -6.60 -10.77
CA ILE A 132 -1.15 -5.17 -10.48
C ILE A 132 -0.51 -4.92 -9.12
N GLU A 133 0.43 -4.00 -9.08
CA GLU A 133 1.09 -3.57 -7.86
C GLU A 133 0.58 -2.21 -7.44
N LEU A 134 0.26 -2.09 -6.17
CA LEU A 134 -0.30 -0.91 -5.53
C LEU A 134 0.51 -0.55 -4.30
N THR A 135 0.67 0.73 -4.05
CA THR A 135 1.21 1.24 -2.80
C THR A 135 0.13 2.00 -2.04
N VAL A 136 -0.02 1.69 -0.75
CA VAL A 136 -0.96 2.43 0.11
C VAL A 136 -0.45 3.85 0.30
N SER A 137 -1.29 4.85 0.00
CA SER A 137 -0.91 6.26 0.05
C SER A 137 -0.53 6.76 1.44
N ARG A 138 -1.03 6.11 2.49
CA ARG A 138 -0.75 6.49 3.88
C ARG A 138 0.44 5.70 4.41
N ASN A 139 1.49 6.40 4.78
CA ASN A 139 2.59 5.81 5.53
C ASN A 139 2.13 5.45 6.95
N ARG A 140 2.50 4.26 7.41
CA ARG A 140 2.33 3.88 8.81
C ARG A 140 3.52 4.39 9.60
N GLN A 141 3.26 5.22 10.59
CA GLN A 141 4.25 5.66 11.56
C GLN A 141 3.76 5.26 12.94
N THR A 142 4.67 4.74 13.77
CA THR A 142 4.41 4.64 15.20
C THR A 142 4.44 6.05 15.79
N MET A 143 3.42 6.41 16.55
CA MET A 143 3.49 7.63 17.34
C MET A 143 4.70 7.54 18.28
N LYS A 144 5.62 8.51 18.17
CA LYS A 144 6.52 8.80 19.27
C LYS A 144 5.69 9.50 20.34
N VAL A 145 5.59 8.90 21.49
CA VAL A 145 5.18 9.57 22.71
C VAL A 145 6.35 10.39 23.20
#